data_cadf6e839ce88c6b41bbb792b1c0c405
#
_entry.id   cadf6e839ce88c6b41bbb792b1c0c405
#
_cell.length_a   1.000
_cell.length_b   1.000
_cell.length_c   1.000
_cell.angle_alpha   90.00
_cell.angle_beta   90.00
_cell.angle_gamma   90.00
#
_symmetry.space_group_name_H-M   'P 1'
#
loop_
_entity.id
_entity.type
_entity.pdbx_description
1 polymer ?
#
loop_
_entity_poly.entity_id
_entity_poly.type
_entity_poly.pdbx_seq_one_letter_code
_entity_poly.pdbx_strand_id
1 'polypeptide(L)'
;LSQESVNIGSRSVNQGIPIRAVRKRANDRPFVDPNDTIINGHAYVDLGLPSGTLWATLNIGADSVQNVGNRYLWGFPSTDIPFDAENGWKGASLDHLVQYNVTDSTGTLLADRDAATESWGGQWRMPTHEECEELLANCETEFVTYKGVLCCKVTGRNGHVMYVPSTDDNGCSAWSSSIYSTTNDTRS
;
A
#
# COMPACT_ATOMS: atom_id res chain seq x y z
N LEU A 1 14.42 -17.19 19.05
CA LEU A 1 14.45 -16.15 18.02
C LEU A 1 13.11 -16.23 17.32
N SER A 2 12.19 -15.32 17.65
CA SER A 2 10.90 -15.19 16.98
C SER A 2 11.14 -14.74 15.55
N GLN A 3 10.59 -15.47 14.60
CA GLN A 3 10.58 -15.09 13.20
C GLN A 3 9.68 -13.84 13.07
N GLU A 4 10.32 -12.66 12.93
CA GLU A 4 9.61 -11.43 12.57
C GLU A 4 9.12 -11.58 11.13
N SER A 5 7.82 -11.70 10.95
CA SER A 5 7.22 -11.82 9.63
C SER A 5 6.81 -10.44 9.11
N VAL A 6 7.20 -10.14 7.87
CA VAL A 6 6.65 -9.01 7.12
C VAL A 6 5.20 -9.36 6.80
N ASN A 7 4.26 -8.72 7.46
CA ASN A 7 2.85 -8.90 7.19
C ASN A 7 2.35 -7.72 6.34
N ILE A 8 2.20 -7.95 5.05
CA ILE A 8 1.33 -7.13 4.21
C ILE A 8 -0.02 -7.86 4.22
N GLY A 9 -0.81 -7.65 5.24
CA GLY A 9 -2.03 -8.42 5.44
C GLY A 9 -3.12 -7.59 6.12
N SER A 10 -4.34 -8.08 6.04
CA SER A 10 -5.53 -7.47 6.58
C SER A 10 -5.37 -7.09 8.05
N ARG A 11 -5.34 -5.80 8.31
CA ARG A 11 -5.56 -5.25 9.64
C ARG A 11 -7.01 -4.79 9.77
N SER A 12 -7.45 -4.59 11.00
CA SER A 12 -8.79 -4.05 11.24
C SER A 12 -8.95 -2.70 10.52
N VAL A 13 -9.97 -2.56 9.68
CA VAL A 13 -10.24 -1.36 8.87
C VAL A 13 -10.45 -0.07 9.69
N ASN A 14 -10.58 -0.17 10.99
CA ASN A 14 -10.69 0.96 11.93
C ASN A 14 -9.34 1.43 12.51
N GLN A 15 -8.21 0.87 12.05
CA GLN A 15 -6.88 1.36 12.40
C GLN A 15 -6.33 2.22 11.27
N GLY A 16 -5.98 3.46 11.57
CA GLY A 16 -5.29 4.30 10.59
C GLY A 16 -3.92 3.73 10.25
N ILE A 17 -3.70 3.38 8.98
CA ILE A 17 -2.45 2.80 8.49
C ILE A 17 -1.87 3.68 7.39
N PRO A 18 -0.55 3.81 7.28
CA PRO A 18 0.09 4.51 6.18
C PRO A 18 -0.19 3.83 4.83
N ILE A 19 -0.13 4.61 3.77
CA ILE A 19 -0.33 4.13 2.41
C ILE A 19 0.97 4.29 1.62
N ARG A 20 1.40 3.20 0.97
CA ARG A 20 2.44 3.19 -0.05
C ARG A 20 1.78 3.13 -1.42
N ALA A 21 1.87 4.22 -2.18
CA ALA A 21 1.25 4.29 -3.49
C ALA A 21 2.01 3.48 -4.54
N VAL A 22 1.28 2.99 -5.55
CA VAL A 22 1.79 2.28 -6.72
C VAL A 22 1.20 2.85 -8.01
N ARG A 23 1.82 2.53 -9.13
CA ARG A 23 1.28 2.77 -10.46
C ARG A 23 1.77 1.73 -11.46
N LYS A 24 1.04 1.51 -12.54
CA LYS A 24 1.51 0.71 -13.65
C LYS A 24 2.54 1.49 -14.48
N ARG A 25 3.54 0.79 -15.03
CA ARG A 25 4.42 1.35 -16.05
C ARG A 25 3.58 1.59 -17.30
N ALA A 26 3.69 2.79 -17.91
CA ALA A 26 3.05 3.05 -19.20
C ALA A 26 3.72 2.19 -20.28
N ASN A 27 2.92 1.44 -21.04
CA ASN A 27 3.41 0.52 -22.09
C ASN A 27 4.07 1.22 -23.28
N ASP A 28 3.90 2.52 -23.42
CA ASP A 28 4.28 3.36 -24.56
C ASP A 28 5.58 4.16 -24.33
N ARG A 29 6.27 3.97 -23.21
CA ARG A 29 7.62 4.50 -23.03
C ARG A 29 8.64 3.37 -23.17
N PRO A 30 9.36 3.29 -24.33
CA PRO A 30 10.31 2.20 -24.60
C PRO A 30 11.57 2.23 -23.73
N PHE A 31 11.77 3.27 -22.93
CA PHE A 31 12.91 3.38 -22.02
C PHE A 31 12.58 4.42 -20.94
N VAL A 32 12.41 3.97 -19.72
CA VAL A 32 12.48 4.88 -18.57
C VAL A 32 13.97 5.19 -18.42
N ASP A 33 14.35 6.45 -18.59
CA ASP A 33 15.70 6.90 -18.23
C ASP A 33 15.98 6.42 -16.80
N PRO A 34 17.09 5.69 -16.56
CA PRO A 34 17.44 5.25 -15.20
C PRO A 34 17.54 6.40 -14.20
N ASN A 35 17.59 7.64 -14.68
CA ASN A 35 17.57 8.87 -13.89
C ASN A 35 16.16 9.47 -13.71
N ASP A 36 15.13 8.96 -14.41
CA ASP A 36 13.74 9.43 -14.27
C ASP A 36 13.04 8.64 -13.16
N THR A 37 13.32 9.01 -11.92
CA THR A 37 12.77 8.37 -10.72
C THR A 37 11.60 9.16 -10.12
N ILE A 38 11.08 10.18 -10.82
CA ILE A 38 9.99 11.05 -10.35
C ILE A 38 8.85 11.06 -11.35
N ILE A 39 7.63 10.81 -10.89
CA ILE A 39 6.40 10.88 -11.67
C ILE A 39 5.36 11.69 -10.88
N ASN A 40 4.81 12.74 -11.50
CA ASN A 40 3.90 13.69 -10.86
C ASN A 40 4.45 14.23 -9.52
N GLY A 41 5.75 14.53 -9.46
CA GLY A 41 6.39 15.04 -8.25
C GLY A 41 6.72 14.00 -7.18
N HIS A 42 6.40 12.72 -7.40
CA HIS A 42 6.63 11.64 -6.44
C HIS A 42 7.68 10.65 -6.95
N ALA A 43 8.67 10.38 -6.11
CA ALA A 43 9.73 9.43 -6.40
C ALA A 43 9.23 7.98 -6.36
N TYR A 44 9.73 7.15 -7.28
CA TYR A 44 9.40 5.73 -7.36
C TYR A 44 10.64 4.86 -7.47
N VAL A 45 10.44 3.58 -7.23
CA VAL A 45 11.40 2.51 -7.50
C VAL A 45 10.76 1.45 -8.38
N ASP A 46 11.53 0.97 -9.35
CA ASP A 46 11.22 -0.22 -10.14
C ASP A 46 11.94 -1.42 -9.52
N LEU A 47 11.21 -2.32 -8.91
CA LEU A 47 11.74 -3.52 -8.25
C LEU A 47 11.88 -4.71 -9.20
N GLY A 48 11.62 -4.52 -10.49
CA GLY A 48 11.68 -5.59 -11.50
C GLY A 48 10.55 -6.61 -11.36
N LEU A 49 9.38 -6.17 -10.89
CA LEU A 49 8.22 -7.04 -10.73
C LEU A 49 7.65 -7.47 -12.09
N PRO A 50 7.14 -8.71 -12.21
CA PRO A 50 6.55 -9.23 -13.46
C PRO A 50 5.45 -8.36 -14.04
N SER A 51 4.60 -7.78 -13.19
CA SER A 51 3.52 -6.86 -13.61
C SER A 51 4.01 -5.50 -14.13
N GLY A 52 5.29 -5.16 -13.88
CA GLY A 52 5.84 -3.83 -14.12
C GLY A 52 5.30 -2.75 -13.18
N THR A 53 4.70 -3.13 -12.04
CA THR A 53 4.23 -2.17 -11.03
C THR A 53 5.42 -1.42 -10.43
N LEU A 54 5.32 -0.09 -10.46
CA LEU A 54 6.27 0.83 -9.83
C LEU A 54 5.77 1.20 -8.43
N TRP A 55 6.65 1.20 -7.45
CA TRP A 55 6.32 1.50 -6.06
C TRP A 55 6.87 2.87 -5.67
N ALA A 56 6.08 3.66 -4.98
CA ALA A 56 6.56 4.92 -4.42
C ALA A 56 7.69 4.67 -3.41
N THR A 57 8.66 5.57 -3.33
CA THR A 57 9.77 5.45 -2.37
C THR A 57 9.39 5.91 -0.97
N LEU A 58 8.32 6.72 -0.84
CA LEU A 58 7.80 7.26 0.41
C LEU A 58 6.32 6.94 0.58
N ASN A 59 5.86 6.91 1.82
CA ASN A 59 4.43 6.87 2.13
C ASN A 59 3.77 8.22 1.83
N ILE A 60 2.44 8.23 1.62
CA ILE A 60 1.69 9.47 1.42
C ILE A 60 1.84 10.38 2.66
N GLY A 61 2.16 11.65 2.42
CA GLY A 61 2.41 12.64 3.48
C GLY A 61 3.79 12.54 4.15
N ALA A 62 4.63 11.59 3.75
CA ALA A 62 6.02 11.50 4.24
C ALA A 62 6.95 12.37 3.38
N ASP A 63 7.89 13.03 4.03
CA ASP A 63 8.99 13.80 3.43
C ASP A 63 10.33 13.04 3.41
N SER A 64 10.40 11.95 4.14
CA SER A 64 11.60 11.12 4.29
C SER A 64 11.22 9.66 4.60
N VAL A 65 12.18 8.75 4.43
CA VAL A 65 11.97 7.31 4.72
C VAL A 65 11.70 7.06 6.21
N GLN A 66 12.18 7.93 7.09
CA GLN A 66 11.99 7.81 8.53
C GLN A 66 10.59 8.22 8.98
N ASN A 67 9.89 8.99 8.14
CA ASN A 67 8.54 9.45 8.42
C ASN A 67 7.53 8.42 7.93
N VAL A 68 6.67 7.94 8.82
CA VAL A 68 5.62 6.98 8.47
C VAL A 68 4.53 7.59 7.57
N GLY A 69 4.49 8.92 7.46
CA GLY A 69 3.49 9.65 6.69
C GLY A 69 2.13 9.72 7.38
N ASN A 70 1.13 10.08 6.61
CA ASN A 70 -0.24 10.18 7.07
C ASN A 70 -0.85 8.78 7.28
N ARG A 71 -1.79 8.71 8.24
CA ARG A 71 -2.57 7.50 8.50
C ARG A 71 -3.99 7.68 7.98
N TYR A 72 -4.48 6.68 7.27
CA TYR A 72 -5.81 6.69 6.66
C TYR A 72 -6.63 5.51 7.17
N LEU A 73 -7.93 5.72 7.33
CA LEU A 73 -8.88 4.61 7.39
C LEU A 73 -9.12 4.08 5.97
N TRP A 74 -9.30 2.77 5.85
CA TRP A 74 -9.56 2.15 4.55
C TRP A 74 -10.87 2.67 3.95
N GLY A 75 -10.82 3.09 2.67
CA GLY A 75 -11.96 3.68 1.97
C GLY A 75 -12.27 5.14 2.33
N PHE A 76 -11.38 5.80 3.08
CA PHE A 76 -11.49 7.22 3.40
C PHE A 76 -10.22 7.95 2.92
N PRO A 77 -10.33 8.84 1.94
CA PRO A 77 -9.17 9.54 1.37
C PRO A 77 -8.66 10.71 2.23
N SER A 78 -9.44 11.13 3.27
CA SER A 78 -9.06 12.20 4.19
C SER A 78 -8.48 11.66 5.50
N THR A 79 -7.56 12.42 6.10
CA THR A 79 -7.01 12.18 7.44
C THR A 79 -7.83 12.83 8.56
N ASP A 80 -8.84 13.62 8.23
CA ASP A 80 -9.63 14.41 9.20
C ASP A 80 -10.75 13.59 9.86
N ILE A 81 -10.82 12.31 9.55
CA ILE A 81 -11.84 11.41 10.09
C ILE A 81 -11.32 10.79 11.38
N PRO A 82 -12.08 10.86 12.50
CA PRO A 82 -11.71 10.20 13.75
C PRO A 82 -11.52 8.69 13.55
N PHE A 83 -10.44 8.16 14.12
CA PHE A 83 -10.14 6.72 14.09
C PHE A 83 -10.96 5.98 15.14
N ASP A 84 -12.24 5.80 14.90
CA ASP A 84 -13.13 5.00 15.74
C ASP A 84 -13.85 3.92 14.93
N ALA A 85 -14.45 2.97 15.65
CA ALA A 85 -15.10 1.83 15.02
C ALA A 85 -16.37 2.19 14.24
N GLU A 86 -16.97 3.36 14.50
CA GLU A 86 -18.22 3.78 13.87
C GLU A 86 -17.97 4.35 12.47
N ASN A 87 -16.77 4.91 12.24
CA ASN A 87 -16.37 5.52 10.96
C ASN A 87 -15.71 4.55 9.98
N GLY A 88 -15.47 3.29 10.36
CA GLY A 88 -14.83 2.30 9.51
C GLY A 88 -15.83 1.35 8.82
N TRP A 89 -15.38 0.71 7.75
CA TRP A 89 -16.14 -0.32 7.02
C TRP A 89 -15.97 -1.73 7.61
N LYS A 90 -15.68 -1.81 8.91
CA LYS A 90 -15.43 -3.08 9.61
C LYS A 90 -16.63 -4.02 9.52
N GLY A 91 -16.39 -5.22 8.97
CA GLY A 91 -17.43 -6.24 8.84
C GLY A 91 -18.47 -5.95 7.75
N ALA A 92 -18.28 -4.92 6.93
CA ALA A 92 -19.14 -4.67 5.79
C ALA A 92 -18.98 -5.79 4.74
N SER A 93 -20.11 -6.29 4.21
CA SER A 93 -20.10 -7.21 3.08
C SER A 93 -19.72 -6.49 1.78
N LEU A 94 -19.29 -7.23 0.76
CA LEU A 94 -19.01 -6.67 -0.56
C LEU A 94 -20.24 -5.92 -1.12
N ASP A 95 -21.44 -6.53 -1.01
CA ASP A 95 -22.68 -5.89 -1.48
C ASP A 95 -22.94 -4.55 -0.79
N HIS A 96 -22.66 -4.45 0.50
CA HIS A 96 -22.77 -3.22 1.27
C HIS A 96 -21.77 -2.16 0.76
N LEU A 97 -20.50 -2.54 0.56
CA LEU A 97 -19.48 -1.62 0.04
C LEU A 97 -19.80 -1.11 -1.36
N VAL A 98 -20.30 -1.98 -2.24
CA VAL A 98 -20.76 -1.61 -3.60
C VAL A 98 -21.98 -0.69 -3.52
N GLN A 99 -22.96 -1.00 -2.68
CA GLN A 99 -24.18 -0.18 -2.49
C GLN A 99 -23.84 1.26 -2.05
N TYR A 100 -22.81 1.43 -1.21
CA TYR A 100 -22.39 2.75 -0.72
C TYR A 100 -21.28 3.40 -1.56
N ASN A 101 -20.99 2.88 -2.74
CA ASN A 101 -19.97 3.38 -3.65
C ASN A 101 -18.59 3.51 -2.96
N VAL A 102 -18.19 2.48 -2.22
CA VAL A 102 -16.85 2.37 -1.63
C VAL A 102 -15.93 1.57 -2.53
N THR A 103 -16.42 0.46 -3.05
CA THR A 103 -15.71 -0.44 -3.97
C THR A 103 -16.50 -0.67 -5.24
N ASP A 104 -15.83 -1.18 -6.25
CA ASP A 104 -16.46 -1.82 -7.40
C ASP A 104 -16.95 -3.25 -7.05
N SER A 105 -17.52 -3.93 -8.03
CA SER A 105 -18.05 -5.31 -7.87
C SER A 105 -16.95 -6.36 -7.60
N THR A 106 -15.69 -6.03 -7.78
CA THR A 106 -14.55 -6.91 -7.46
C THR A 106 -14.01 -6.69 -6.05
N GLY A 107 -14.51 -5.67 -5.33
CA GLY A 107 -14.04 -5.29 -4.00
C GLY A 107 -12.83 -4.36 -4.01
N THR A 108 -12.53 -3.74 -5.15
CA THR A 108 -11.47 -2.73 -5.25
C THR A 108 -12.04 -1.34 -5.01
N LEU A 109 -11.35 -0.51 -4.20
CA LEU A 109 -11.75 0.87 -3.92
C LEU A 109 -11.99 1.66 -5.21
N LEU A 110 -13.06 2.45 -5.22
CA LEU A 110 -13.27 3.46 -6.25
C LEU A 110 -12.23 4.58 -6.13
N ALA A 111 -11.96 5.27 -7.23
CA ALA A 111 -10.89 6.28 -7.29
C ALA A 111 -11.04 7.40 -6.25
N ASP A 112 -12.27 7.85 -5.99
CA ASP A 112 -12.61 8.86 -4.98
C ASP A 112 -12.58 8.33 -3.52
N ARG A 113 -12.34 7.04 -3.36
CA ARG A 113 -12.15 6.34 -2.07
C ARG A 113 -10.71 5.90 -1.83
N ASP A 114 -9.87 6.01 -2.86
CA ASP A 114 -8.45 5.66 -2.81
C ASP A 114 -7.63 6.89 -2.41
N ALA A 115 -7.04 6.87 -1.22
CA ALA A 115 -6.31 8.02 -0.69
C ALA A 115 -5.04 8.35 -1.49
N ALA A 116 -4.43 7.39 -2.18
CA ALA A 116 -3.29 7.66 -3.05
C ALA A 116 -3.74 8.39 -4.34
N THR A 117 -4.85 7.98 -4.93
CA THR A 117 -5.46 8.64 -6.08
C THR A 117 -5.85 10.07 -5.75
N GLU A 118 -6.53 10.28 -4.62
CA GLU A 118 -6.98 11.60 -4.18
C GLU A 118 -5.81 12.52 -3.79
N SER A 119 -4.79 12.00 -3.10
CA SER A 119 -3.67 12.82 -2.62
C SER A 119 -2.65 13.17 -3.70
N TRP A 120 -2.34 12.23 -4.62
CA TRP A 120 -1.25 12.37 -5.60
C TRP A 120 -1.74 12.48 -7.04
N GLY A 121 -2.95 12.03 -7.32
CA GLY A 121 -3.56 12.11 -8.64
C GLY A 121 -2.83 11.31 -9.72
N GLY A 122 -3.15 11.62 -10.96
CA GLY A 122 -2.57 10.95 -12.13
C GLY A 122 -2.93 9.48 -12.16
N GLN A 123 -1.92 8.61 -12.19
CA GLN A 123 -2.11 7.15 -12.17
C GLN A 123 -1.63 6.51 -10.85
N TRP A 124 -1.33 7.32 -9.85
CA TRP A 124 -1.02 6.84 -8.52
C TRP A 124 -2.27 6.34 -7.82
N ARG A 125 -2.17 5.19 -7.17
CA ARG A 125 -3.25 4.55 -6.42
C ARG A 125 -2.67 3.67 -5.31
N MET A 126 -3.51 3.19 -4.43
CA MET A 126 -3.14 2.13 -3.50
C MET A 126 -2.88 0.82 -4.26
N PRO A 127 -1.94 -0.03 -3.81
CA PRO A 127 -1.73 -1.35 -4.39
C PRO A 127 -2.95 -2.24 -4.19
N THR A 128 -3.22 -3.14 -5.13
CA THR A 128 -4.18 -4.22 -4.89
C THR A 128 -3.56 -5.31 -4.01
N HIS A 129 -4.39 -6.22 -3.51
CA HIS A 129 -3.92 -7.37 -2.74
C HIS A 129 -2.93 -8.22 -3.56
N GLU A 130 -3.26 -8.49 -4.81
CA GLU A 130 -2.42 -9.27 -5.73
C GLU A 130 -1.07 -8.59 -6.00
N GLU A 131 -1.02 -7.27 -6.05
CA GLU A 131 0.24 -6.52 -6.19
C GLU A 131 1.09 -6.58 -4.92
N CYS A 132 0.46 -6.62 -3.75
CA CYS A 132 1.16 -6.86 -2.49
C CYS A 132 1.71 -8.30 -2.42
N GLU A 133 0.93 -9.30 -2.84
CA GLU A 133 1.38 -10.69 -2.92
C GLU A 133 2.53 -10.84 -3.95
N GLU A 134 2.41 -10.20 -5.11
CA GLU A 134 3.48 -10.20 -6.12
C GLU A 134 4.78 -9.61 -5.55
N LEU A 135 4.69 -8.49 -4.80
CA LEU A 135 5.85 -7.88 -4.14
C LEU A 135 6.54 -8.90 -3.21
N LEU A 136 5.77 -9.54 -2.32
CA LEU A 136 6.30 -10.51 -1.36
C LEU A 136 6.88 -11.77 -2.03
N ALA A 137 6.27 -12.22 -3.12
CA ALA A 137 6.71 -13.40 -3.84
C ALA A 137 7.98 -13.17 -4.70
N ASN A 138 8.27 -11.92 -5.08
CA ASN A 138 9.34 -11.59 -6.02
C ASN A 138 10.48 -10.75 -5.43
N CYS A 139 10.36 -10.31 -4.20
CA CYS A 139 11.38 -9.51 -3.52
C CYS A 139 11.86 -10.20 -2.24
N GLU A 140 13.10 -9.93 -1.89
CA GLU A 140 13.64 -10.28 -0.57
C GLU A 140 13.24 -9.20 0.43
N THR A 141 12.85 -9.58 1.64
CA THR A 141 12.46 -8.66 2.70
C THR A 141 13.25 -8.92 3.97
N GLU A 142 13.78 -7.87 4.57
CA GLU A 142 14.50 -7.94 5.83
C GLU A 142 14.22 -6.71 6.70
N PHE A 143 14.22 -6.88 8.04
CA PHE A 143 14.15 -5.75 8.95
C PHE A 143 15.54 -5.17 9.18
N VAL A 144 15.67 -3.87 8.96
CA VAL A 144 16.94 -3.14 9.13
C VAL A 144 16.69 -1.81 9.86
N THR A 145 17.69 -1.36 10.59
CA THR A 145 17.69 0.02 11.08
C THR A 145 18.25 0.94 10.00
N TYR A 146 17.41 1.75 9.40
CA TYR A 146 17.80 2.73 8.39
C TYR A 146 17.65 4.14 8.95
N LYS A 147 18.78 4.89 9.01
CA LYS A 147 18.82 6.25 9.58
C LYS A 147 18.15 6.36 10.95
N GLY A 148 18.34 5.36 11.80
CA GLY A 148 17.85 5.34 13.18
C GLY A 148 16.40 4.86 13.37
N VAL A 149 15.72 4.46 12.29
CA VAL A 149 14.35 3.94 12.34
C VAL A 149 14.31 2.49 11.83
N LEU A 150 13.54 1.64 12.51
CA LEU A 150 13.29 0.28 12.06
C LEU A 150 12.47 0.33 10.75
N CYS A 151 12.96 -0.32 9.73
CA CYS A 151 12.34 -0.39 8.41
C CYS A 151 12.31 -1.83 7.90
N CYS A 152 11.30 -2.16 7.12
CA CYS A 152 11.36 -3.28 6.20
C CYS A 152 12.11 -2.82 4.95
N LYS A 153 13.26 -3.42 4.67
CA LYS A 153 13.97 -3.27 3.42
C LYS A 153 13.46 -4.31 2.44
N VAL A 154 12.99 -3.85 1.30
CA VAL A 154 12.48 -4.68 0.21
C VAL A 154 13.47 -4.58 -0.95
N THR A 155 14.05 -5.71 -1.35
CA THR A 155 15.04 -5.79 -2.43
C THR A 155 14.46 -6.56 -3.62
N GLY A 156 14.31 -5.89 -4.74
CA GLY A 156 13.84 -6.47 -5.99
C GLY A 156 14.88 -7.37 -6.65
N ARG A 157 14.47 -8.23 -7.57
CA ARG A 157 15.37 -9.12 -8.34
C ARG A 157 16.40 -8.39 -9.18
N ASN A 158 16.14 -7.13 -9.51
CA ASN A 158 17.05 -6.22 -10.21
C ASN A 158 18.06 -5.51 -9.30
N GLY A 159 18.03 -5.80 -7.98
CA GLY A 159 18.89 -5.22 -6.97
C GLY A 159 18.45 -3.83 -6.46
N HIS A 160 17.37 -3.27 -6.99
CA HIS A 160 16.83 -2.02 -6.47
C HIS A 160 16.15 -2.23 -5.12
N VAL A 161 16.17 -1.19 -4.29
CA VAL A 161 15.74 -1.29 -2.88
C VAL A 161 14.69 -0.23 -2.55
N MET A 162 13.70 -0.64 -1.77
CA MET A 162 12.72 0.22 -1.13
C MET A 162 12.77 0.02 0.39
N TYR A 163 12.59 1.10 1.15
CA TYR A 163 12.46 1.03 2.60
C TYR A 163 11.04 1.44 3.02
N VAL A 164 10.43 0.66 3.87
CA VAL A 164 9.12 0.94 4.46
C VAL A 164 9.31 1.07 5.98
N PRO A 165 9.06 2.25 6.58
CA PRO A 165 9.24 2.42 8.01
C PRO A 165 8.25 1.55 8.78
N SER A 166 8.70 0.98 9.90
CA SER A 166 7.83 0.25 10.81
C SER A 166 6.82 1.21 11.44
N THR A 167 5.58 0.76 11.56
CA THR A 167 4.50 1.52 12.20
C THR A 167 4.32 1.21 13.66
N ASP A 168 4.89 0.09 14.11
CA ASP A 168 4.91 -0.40 15.48
C ASP A 168 6.13 -1.32 15.67
N ASP A 169 6.37 -1.77 16.89
CA ASP A 169 7.52 -2.63 17.22
C ASP A 169 7.47 -4.02 16.56
N ASN A 170 6.39 -4.35 15.81
CA ASN A 170 6.10 -5.68 15.31
C ASN A 170 6.02 -5.79 13.79
N GLY A 171 6.24 -4.72 13.01
CA GLY A 171 6.24 -4.86 11.56
C GLY A 171 5.93 -3.61 10.74
N CYS A 172 6.02 -3.78 9.43
CA CYS A 172 5.65 -2.78 8.45
C CYS A 172 4.25 -3.10 7.90
N SER A 173 3.38 -2.13 7.87
CA SER A 173 2.00 -2.29 7.40
C SER A 173 1.68 -1.25 6.33
N ALA A 174 0.96 -1.66 5.30
CA ALA A 174 0.38 -0.78 4.30
C ALA A 174 -1.01 -1.29 3.91
N TRP A 175 -1.92 -0.37 3.54
CA TRP A 175 -3.22 -0.72 3.00
C TRP A 175 -3.12 -1.22 1.55
N SER A 176 -3.94 -2.23 1.22
CA SER A 176 -4.30 -2.52 -0.17
C SER A 176 -5.63 -1.84 -0.53
N SER A 177 -5.83 -1.58 -1.82
CA SER A 177 -7.09 -1.03 -2.35
C SER A 177 -8.20 -2.06 -2.46
N SER A 178 -7.88 -3.35 -2.40
CA SER A 178 -8.85 -4.44 -2.52
C SER A 178 -9.10 -5.13 -1.18
N ILE A 179 -10.35 -5.55 -0.97
CA ILE A 179 -10.69 -6.41 0.16
C ILE A 179 -10.12 -7.80 -0.08
N TYR A 180 -9.56 -8.40 0.97
CA TYR A 180 -9.21 -9.81 0.97
C TYR A 180 -10.46 -10.62 1.36
N SER A 181 -11.11 -11.23 0.37
CA SER A 181 -12.20 -12.17 0.64
C SER A 181 -11.62 -13.54 0.95
N THR A 182 -11.48 -13.86 2.22
CA THR A 182 -11.37 -15.27 2.61
C THR A 182 -12.73 -15.91 2.43
N THR A 183 -12.96 -16.52 1.26
CA THR A 183 -14.14 -17.36 0.98
C THR A 183 -14.12 -18.65 1.79
N ASN A 184 -13.93 -18.58 3.11
CA ASN A 184 -14.00 -19.73 4.00
C ASN A 184 -14.38 -19.33 5.44
N ASP A 185 -15.34 -18.43 5.61
CA ASP A 185 -16.04 -18.32 6.91
C ASP A 185 -17.45 -18.88 6.80
N THR A 186 -17.53 -20.18 6.49
CA THR A 186 -18.68 -20.99 6.83
C THR A 186 -18.54 -21.38 8.29
N ARG A 187 -18.89 -20.48 9.20
CA ARG A 187 -19.21 -20.85 10.57
C ARG A 187 -20.70 -20.57 10.80
N SER A 188 -21.44 -21.66 10.66
CA SER A 188 -22.77 -21.88 11.27
C SER A 188 -22.75 -21.62 12.77
#